data_d165c5c5b62e41d0eed94b6290950994
#
_entry.id   d165c5c5b62e41d0eed94b6290950994
#
_cell.length_a   1.000
_cell.length_b   1.000
_cell.length_c   1.000
_cell.angle_alpha   90.00
_cell.angle_beta   90.00
_cell.angle_gamma   90.00
#
_symmetry.space_group_name_H-M   'P 1'
#
loop_
_entity.id
_entity.type
_entity.pdbx_description
1 polymer ?
#
loop_
_entity_poly.entity_id
_entity_poly.type
_entity_poly.pdbx_seq_one_letter_code
_entity_poly.pdbx_strand_id
1 'polypeptide(L)'
;MKSLHEYGFAKITGGGKESGEIIKVADLIGYIRETNYGKFFDVKSEVNAVNLAYTNLGLQAHTDNPYRDPVPTMQILYCLQNSTSGGDSKVVDGFKAAILLKDKNQEYFNLLSKYCARFEYNGDEKTHLESRRPMIELSPDGEIIAIRFNNRSTAPITDVPYSDMENYYNAYREFSEIINERSMAVNFKLKPGEGFIVDNTRVLHSRSEYSGLGNRWLQGCYVDKDGLLSKISTLSKKV
;
A
#
# COMPACT_ATOMS: atom_id res chain seq x y z
N MET A 1 1.52 8.51 -16.06
CA MET A 1 1.21 9.61 -15.12
C MET A 1 -0.28 9.90 -15.03
N LYS A 2 -1.03 10.09 -16.15
CA LYS A 2 -2.49 10.32 -16.07
C LYS A 2 -3.23 9.23 -15.31
N SER A 3 -3.04 7.94 -15.66
CA SER A 3 -3.66 6.81 -14.96
C SER A 3 -3.33 6.79 -13.47
N LEU A 4 -2.07 7.08 -13.11
CA LEU A 4 -1.64 7.13 -11.72
C LEU A 4 -2.29 8.26 -10.93
N HIS A 5 -2.48 9.42 -11.55
CA HIS A 5 -3.17 10.56 -10.94
C HIS A 5 -4.69 10.29 -10.79
N GLU A 6 -5.30 9.70 -11.80
CA GLU A 6 -6.75 9.48 -11.86
C GLU A 6 -7.20 8.29 -10.99
N TYR A 7 -6.49 7.16 -11.10
CA TYR A 7 -6.87 5.90 -10.46
C TYR A 7 -6.00 5.50 -9.27
N GLY A 8 -4.93 6.26 -9.00
CA GLY A 8 -3.94 5.90 -7.96
C GLY A 8 -3.09 4.67 -8.33
N PHE A 9 -3.15 4.20 -9.58
CA PHE A 9 -2.48 2.98 -10.04
C PHE A 9 -1.98 3.12 -11.49
N ALA A 10 -0.78 2.58 -11.73
CA ALA A 10 -0.28 2.38 -13.10
C ALA A 10 0.61 1.15 -13.17
N LYS A 11 0.47 0.34 -14.23
CA LYS A 11 1.40 -0.73 -14.58
C LYS A 11 2.49 -0.19 -15.51
N ILE A 12 3.72 -0.68 -15.32
CA ILE A 12 4.89 -0.33 -16.13
C ILE A 12 5.35 -1.59 -16.86
N THR A 13 5.77 -1.43 -18.09
CA THR A 13 6.28 -2.52 -18.93
C THR A 13 7.50 -2.09 -19.73
N GLY A 14 8.31 -3.05 -20.19
CA GLY A 14 9.42 -2.80 -21.10
C GLY A 14 10.68 -2.27 -20.45
N GLY A 15 10.84 -2.40 -19.13
CA GLY A 15 12.07 -2.01 -18.44
C GLY A 15 13.14 -3.11 -18.46
N GLY A 16 14.33 -2.80 -17.95
CA GLY A 16 15.44 -3.74 -17.77
C GLY A 16 15.13 -4.80 -16.70
N LYS A 17 16.05 -5.76 -16.55
CA LYS A 17 15.90 -6.88 -15.59
C LYS A 17 17.01 -6.89 -14.54
N GLU A 18 17.82 -5.84 -14.52
CA GLU A 18 18.94 -5.71 -13.61
C GLU A 18 18.53 -5.07 -12.29
N SER A 19 19.25 -5.40 -11.23
CA SER A 19 19.04 -4.77 -9.91
C SER A 19 19.26 -3.26 -10.01
N GLY A 20 18.34 -2.50 -9.41
CA GLY A 20 18.37 -1.03 -9.44
C GLY A 20 17.60 -0.39 -10.61
N GLU A 21 17.03 -1.15 -11.54
CA GLU A 21 16.18 -0.59 -12.60
C GLU A 21 14.99 0.18 -12.04
N ILE A 22 14.53 -0.17 -10.85
CA ILE A 22 13.46 0.54 -10.13
C ILE A 22 13.80 2.01 -9.87
N ILE A 23 15.08 2.37 -9.74
CA ILE A 23 15.54 3.75 -9.55
C ILE A 23 15.19 4.59 -10.77
N LYS A 24 15.42 4.06 -11.99
CA LYS A 24 15.06 4.76 -13.23
C LYS A 24 13.57 5.01 -13.34
N VAL A 25 12.76 4.10 -12.81
CA VAL A 25 11.31 4.28 -12.75
C VAL A 25 10.93 5.38 -11.75
N ALA A 26 11.55 5.40 -10.59
CA ALA A 26 11.33 6.42 -9.58
C ALA A 26 11.69 7.82 -10.10
N ASP A 27 12.82 7.96 -10.80
CA ASP A 27 13.30 9.22 -11.39
C ASP A 27 12.32 9.83 -12.43
N LEU A 28 11.46 9.01 -13.03
CA LEU A 28 10.39 9.52 -13.90
C LEU A 28 9.31 10.30 -13.13
N ILE A 29 9.17 10.05 -11.83
CA ILE A 29 8.13 10.62 -10.98
C ILE A 29 8.71 11.73 -10.10
N GLY A 30 9.79 11.42 -9.39
CA GLY A 30 10.39 12.32 -8.42
C GLY A 30 11.60 11.69 -7.76
N TYR A 31 11.83 12.04 -6.51
CA TYR A 31 12.96 11.56 -5.71
C TYR A 31 12.55 10.33 -4.91
N ILE A 32 13.48 9.37 -4.77
CA ILE A 32 13.29 8.24 -3.86
C ILE A 32 13.26 8.76 -2.42
N ARG A 33 12.26 8.33 -1.68
CA ARG A 33 12.19 8.51 -0.24
C ARG A 33 12.95 7.38 0.43
N GLU A 34 14.15 7.67 0.91
CA GLU A 34 14.95 6.71 1.66
C GLU A 34 14.33 6.46 3.04
N THR A 35 14.30 5.19 3.45
CA THR A 35 13.74 4.75 4.73
C THR A 35 14.74 3.83 5.44
N ASN A 36 14.36 3.24 6.59
CA ASN A 36 15.15 2.18 7.23
C ASN A 36 15.36 0.94 6.34
N TYR A 37 14.61 0.81 5.24
CA TYR A 37 14.82 -0.24 4.23
C TYR A 37 15.82 0.19 3.14
N GLY A 38 16.42 1.40 3.24
CA GLY A 38 17.29 1.99 2.24
C GLY A 38 16.54 2.72 1.12
N LYS A 39 17.23 2.96 0.02
CA LYS A 39 16.66 3.61 -1.19
C LYS A 39 15.69 2.69 -1.92
N PHE A 40 16.00 1.42 -1.96
CA PHE A 40 15.12 0.35 -2.42
C PHE A 40 15.43 -0.93 -1.65
N PHE A 41 14.52 -1.87 -1.66
CA PHE A 41 14.62 -3.12 -0.92
C PHE A 41 14.19 -4.30 -1.80
N ASP A 42 14.78 -5.45 -1.53
CA ASP A 42 14.43 -6.70 -2.21
C ASP A 42 13.21 -7.36 -1.58
N VAL A 43 12.34 -7.90 -2.42
CA VAL A 43 11.21 -8.73 -2.03
C VAL A 43 11.40 -10.12 -2.64
N LYS A 44 12.01 -11.00 -1.88
CA LYS A 44 12.26 -12.42 -2.21
C LYS A 44 11.92 -13.28 -1.01
N SER A 45 11.73 -14.58 -1.24
CA SER A 45 11.60 -15.50 -0.12
C SER A 45 12.93 -15.67 0.60
N GLU A 46 12.88 -15.57 1.92
CA GLU A 46 14.04 -15.75 2.80
C GLU A 46 13.79 -16.93 3.76
N VAL A 47 14.86 -17.64 4.11
CA VAL A 47 14.81 -18.66 5.13
C VAL A 47 14.66 -17.99 6.50
N ASN A 48 13.69 -18.42 7.31
CA ASN A 48 13.38 -17.83 8.62
C ASN A 48 12.97 -16.34 8.56
N ALA A 49 12.24 -15.94 7.52
CA ALA A 49 11.77 -14.58 7.37
C ALA A 49 10.91 -14.12 8.56
N VAL A 50 11.25 -12.98 9.13
CA VAL A 50 10.49 -12.33 10.21
C VAL A 50 9.28 -11.58 9.65
N ASN A 51 9.36 -11.09 8.41
CA ASN A 51 8.29 -10.36 7.75
C ASN A 51 7.62 -11.24 6.66
N LEU A 52 6.29 -11.30 6.68
CA LEU A 52 5.49 -12.05 5.69
C LEU A 52 5.79 -11.65 4.23
N ALA A 53 6.25 -10.43 3.97
CA ALA A 53 6.65 -10.00 2.63
C ALA A 53 7.78 -10.84 2.05
N TYR A 54 8.64 -11.41 2.90
CA TYR A 54 9.77 -12.27 2.55
C TYR A 54 9.46 -13.77 2.62
N THR A 55 8.20 -14.13 2.74
CA THR A 55 7.72 -15.52 2.67
C THR A 55 7.01 -15.79 1.37
N ASN A 56 6.64 -17.05 1.09
CA ASN A 56 5.79 -17.43 -0.02
C ASN A 56 4.29 -17.36 0.28
N LEU A 57 3.90 -17.03 1.51
CA LEU A 57 2.52 -16.91 1.93
C LEU A 57 1.82 -15.72 1.25
N GLY A 58 0.50 -15.81 1.13
CA GLY A 58 -0.32 -14.71 0.66
C GLY A 58 -0.26 -13.49 1.60
N LEU A 59 -0.28 -12.31 1.03
CA LEU A 59 -0.41 -11.06 1.76
C LEU A 59 -1.80 -10.49 1.53
N GLN A 60 -2.50 -10.17 2.62
CA GLN A 60 -3.78 -9.47 2.54
C GLN A 60 -3.60 -8.04 2.00
N ALA A 61 -4.67 -7.47 1.45
CA ALA A 61 -4.66 -6.10 0.95
C ALA A 61 -4.31 -5.10 2.06
N HIS A 62 -3.33 -4.24 1.81
CA HIS A 62 -2.81 -3.31 2.79
C HIS A 62 -2.20 -2.07 2.12
N THR A 63 -2.09 -0.99 2.87
CA THR A 63 -1.21 0.14 2.58
C THR A 63 0.12 -0.07 3.30
N ASP A 64 1.22 0.38 2.72
CA ASP A 64 2.54 0.21 3.31
C ASP A 64 2.88 1.30 4.33
N ASN A 65 3.66 0.89 5.34
CA ASN A 65 4.23 1.75 6.36
C ASN A 65 3.22 2.65 7.10
N PRO A 66 2.05 2.15 7.52
CA PRO A 66 1.04 2.99 8.20
C PRO A 66 1.55 3.56 9.54
N TYR A 67 2.61 2.99 10.08
CA TYR A 67 3.31 3.43 11.30
C TYR A 67 4.21 4.65 11.11
N ARG A 68 4.35 5.17 9.87
CA ARG A 68 5.08 6.42 9.59
C ARG A 68 4.15 7.62 9.54
N ASP A 69 4.65 8.77 9.97
CA ASP A 69 3.96 10.04 9.83
C ASP A 69 4.97 11.12 9.39
N PRO A 70 4.88 11.61 8.16
CA PRO A 70 3.95 11.20 7.09
C PRO A 70 4.29 9.81 6.51
N VAL A 71 3.29 9.10 6.03
CA VAL A 71 3.49 7.86 5.27
C VAL A 71 4.20 8.14 3.95
N PRO A 72 4.94 7.19 3.36
CA PRO A 72 5.32 7.27 1.95
C PRO A 72 4.05 7.29 1.10
N THR A 73 3.86 8.32 0.31
CA THR A 73 2.60 8.52 -0.40
C THR A 73 2.49 7.72 -1.70
N MET A 74 3.62 7.25 -2.23
CA MET A 74 3.68 6.40 -3.42
C MET A 74 4.59 5.19 -3.17
N GLN A 75 4.21 4.05 -3.73
CA GLN A 75 5.04 2.85 -3.74
C GLN A 75 5.23 2.33 -5.16
N ILE A 76 6.43 1.86 -5.44
CA ILE A 76 6.78 1.17 -6.68
C ILE A 76 7.19 -0.25 -6.31
N LEU A 77 6.65 -1.24 -7.03
CA LEU A 77 7.10 -2.63 -7.00
C LEU A 77 7.48 -3.05 -8.41
N TYR A 78 8.70 -3.56 -8.56
CA TYR A 78 9.32 -3.87 -9.84
C TYR A 78 9.86 -5.30 -9.88
N CYS A 79 9.55 -6.04 -10.92
CA CYS A 79 9.86 -7.46 -11.04
C CYS A 79 11.14 -7.68 -11.83
N LEU A 80 12.13 -8.32 -11.20
CA LEU A 80 13.38 -8.76 -11.84
C LEU A 80 13.30 -10.23 -12.27
N GLN A 81 12.66 -11.09 -11.44
CA GLN A 81 12.47 -12.50 -11.74
C GLN A 81 11.09 -12.96 -11.25
N ASN A 82 10.39 -13.76 -12.03
CA ASN A 82 9.12 -14.37 -11.61
C ASN A 82 8.82 -15.62 -12.45
N SER A 83 9.29 -16.75 -11.99
CA SER A 83 9.05 -18.08 -12.59
C SER A 83 8.18 -18.98 -11.69
N THR A 84 7.66 -18.45 -10.57
CA THR A 84 6.80 -19.20 -9.63
C THR A 84 5.40 -19.40 -10.19
N SER A 85 4.71 -20.43 -9.71
CA SER A 85 3.27 -20.57 -9.88
C SER A 85 2.55 -19.80 -8.77
N GLY A 86 1.55 -18.99 -9.08
CA GLY A 86 0.94 -18.03 -8.15
C GLY A 86 1.76 -16.74 -8.00
N GLY A 87 1.65 -16.08 -6.87
CA GLY A 87 2.33 -14.81 -6.58
C GLY A 87 1.76 -13.64 -7.37
N ASP A 88 0.50 -13.73 -7.80
CA ASP A 88 -0.16 -12.66 -8.52
C ASP A 88 -0.33 -11.44 -7.63
N SER A 89 -0.06 -10.28 -8.19
CA SER A 89 -0.33 -9.00 -7.53
C SER A 89 -1.81 -8.64 -7.66
N LYS A 90 -2.35 -8.02 -6.61
CA LYS A 90 -3.71 -7.50 -6.59
C LYS A 90 -3.68 -6.08 -6.08
N VAL A 91 -4.54 -5.24 -6.61
CA VAL A 91 -4.74 -3.86 -6.12
C VAL A 91 -6.24 -3.60 -5.90
N VAL A 92 -6.54 -2.79 -4.89
CA VAL A 92 -7.89 -2.42 -4.48
C VAL A 92 -7.95 -0.93 -4.26
N ASP A 93 -8.96 -0.24 -4.80
CA ASP A 93 -9.19 1.18 -4.52
C ASP A 93 -9.81 1.35 -3.12
N GLY A 94 -9.01 1.82 -2.17
CA GLY A 94 -9.43 2.05 -0.80
C GLY A 94 -10.44 3.17 -0.64
N PHE A 95 -10.41 4.19 -1.51
CA PHE A 95 -11.43 5.26 -1.51
C PHE A 95 -12.80 4.70 -1.90
N LYS A 96 -12.84 3.86 -2.96
CA LYS A 96 -14.06 3.16 -3.32
C LYS A 96 -14.56 2.25 -2.19
N ALA A 97 -13.66 1.53 -1.52
CA ALA A 97 -14.03 0.69 -0.38
C ALA A 97 -14.62 1.51 0.77
N ALA A 98 -14.05 2.68 1.07
CA ALA A 98 -14.57 3.59 2.10
C ALA A 98 -15.94 4.18 1.72
N ILE A 99 -16.16 4.52 0.46
CA ILE A 99 -17.46 4.98 -0.04
C ILE A 99 -18.51 3.87 0.09
N LEU A 100 -18.18 2.64 -0.30
CA LEU A 100 -19.08 1.49 -0.14
C LEU A 100 -19.41 1.21 1.34
N LEU A 101 -18.43 1.37 2.24
CA LEU A 101 -18.69 1.27 3.67
C LEU A 101 -19.67 2.36 4.13
N LYS A 102 -19.45 3.60 3.69
CA LYS A 102 -20.32 4.75 4.00
C LYS A 102 -21.75 4.51 3.53
N ASP A 103 -21.93 4.03 2.31
CA ASP A 103 -23.24 3.75 1.72
C ASP A 103 -23.95 2.60 2.44
N LYS A 104 -23.20 1.59 2.87
CA LYS A 104 -23.73 0.42 3.59
C LYS A 104 -24.04 0.73 5.05
N ASN A 105 -23.16 1.46 5.73
CA ASN A 105 -23.28 1.82 7.14
C ASN A 105 -22.50 3.10 7.46
N GLN A 106 -23.21 4.23 7.48
CA GLN A 106 -22.64 5.54 7.77
C GLN A 106 -22.00 5.63 9.17
N GLU A 107 -22.55 4.91 10.17
CA GLU A 107 -21.99 4.87 11.52
C GLU A 107 -20.59 4.23 11.51
N TYR A 108 -20.42 3.11 10.81
CA TYR A 108 -19.13 2.43 10.69
C TYR A 108 -18.09 3.31 9.99
N PHE A 109 -18.49 4.00 8.92
CA PHE A 109 -17.62 4.98 8.27
C PHE A 109 -17.19 6.08 9.24
N ASN A 110 -18.14 6.62 10.03
CA ASN A 110 -17.87 7.66 11.02
C ASN A 110 -16.91 7.17 12.12
N LEU A 111 -17.06 5.93 12.60
CA LEU A 111 -16.17 5.36 13.61
C LEU A 111 -14.74 5.26 13.10
N LEU A 112 -14.53 4.75 11.87
CA LEU A 112 -13.21 4.58 11.27
C LEU A 112 -12.57 5.90 10.81
N SER A 113 -13.35 6.95 10.62
CA SER A 113 -12.84 8.29 10.29
C SER A 113 -12.66 9.21 11.49
N LYS A 114 -13.37 8.97 12.58
CA LYS A 114 -13.31 9.79 13.81
C LYS A 114 -12.21 9.33 14.76
N TYR A 115 -12.16 8.03 15.03
CA TYR A 115 -11.23 7.48 16.01
C TYR A 115 -9.93 7.01 15.35
N CYS A 116 -8.81 7.30 16.02
CA CYS A 116 -7.51 6.88 15.54
C CYS A 116 -7.27 5.40 15.79
N ALA A 117 -6.79 4.71 14.78
CA ALA A 117 -6.05 3.46 14.93
C ALA A 117 -4.59 3.77 15.29
N ARG A 118 -3.92 2.81 15.90
CA ARG A 118 -2.48 2.84 16.17
C ARG A 118 -1.78 1.82 15.28
N PHE A 119 -0.64 2.22 14.75
CA PHE A 119 0.20 1.37 13.92
C PHE A 119 1.61 1.41 14.47
N GLU A 120 2.25 0.25 14.52
CA GLU A 120 3.58 0.09 15.10
C GLU A 120 4.47 -0.75 14.18
N TYR A 121 5.73 -0.37 14.13
CA TYR A 121 6.83 -1.15 13.60
C TYR A 121 7.93 -1.26 14.65
N ASN A 122 8.11 -2.46 15.16
CA ASN A 122 9.14 -2.80 16.13
C ASN A 122 10.06 -3.84 15.47
N GLY A 123 10.89 -3.38 14.51
CA GLY A 123 11.62 -4.28 13.62
C GLY A 123 13.01 -4.65 14.07
N ASP A 124 13.74 -3.73 14.69
CA ASP A 124 15.10 -3.95 15.18
C ASP A 124 15.46 -3.01 16.33
N GLU A 125 16.64 -3.19 16.93
CA GLU A 125 17.11 -2.35 18.05
C GLU A 125 17.32 -0.87 17.69
N LYS A 126 17.31 -0.53 16.41
CA LYS A 126 17.59 0.82 15.89
C LYS A 126 16.34 1.55 15.40
N THR A 127 15.27 0.82 15.14
CA THR A 127 14.10 1.37 14.48
C THR A 127 12.81 0.94 15.17
N HIS A 128 12.19 1.90 15.86
CA HIS A 128 10.85 1.77 16.41
C HIS A 128 10.03 2.95 15.89
N LEU A 129 8.92 2.67 15.24
CA LEU A 129 8.07 3.66 14.60
C LEU A 129 6.63 3.44 15.03
N GLU A 130 5.97 4.51 15.40
CA GLU A 130 4.56 4.52 15.76
C GLU A 130 3.82 5.65 15.04
N SER A 131 2.59 5.43 14.69
CA SER A 131 1.67 6.48 14.28
C SER A 131 0.28 6.27 14.86
N ARG A 132 -0.45 7.37 14.96
CA ARG A 132 -1.80 7.44 15.48
C ARG A 132 -2.65 8.25 14.51
N ARG A 133 -3.43 7.58 13.66
CA ARG A 133 -4.27 8.20 12.62
C ARG A 133 -5.54 7.39 12.39
N PRO A 134 -6.64 8.01 11.93
CA PRO A 134 -7.83 7.27 11.49
C PRO A 134 -7.48 6.29 10.35
N MET A 135 -8.25 5.20 10.24
CA MET A 135 -8.13 4.31 9.07
C MET A 135 -8.64 4.97 7.79
N ILE A 136 -9.67 5.83 7.91
CA ILE A 136 -10.20 6.67 6.83
C ILE A 136 -9.91 8.11 7.23
N GLU A 137 -8.95 8.75 6.60
CA GLU A 137 -8.57 10.13 6.91
C GLU A 137 -9.36 11.10 6.03
N LEU A 138 -9.99 12.09 6.66
CA LEU A 138 -10.79 13.10 5.98
C LEU A 138 -10.09 14.45 6.04
N SER A 139 -10.28 15.25 4.98
CA SER A 139 -9.97 16.67 4.98
C SER A 139 -10.97 17.46 5.83
N PRO A 140 -10.71 18.74 6.17
CA PRO A 140 -11.64 19.57 6.93
C PRO A 140 -13.02 19.74 6.28
N ASP A 141 -13.11 19.60 4.97
CA ASP A 141 -14.36 19.65 4.18
C ASP A 141 -15.02 18.27 4.00
N GLY A 142 -14.48 17.22 4.63
CA GLY A 142 -15.07 15.88 4.68
C GLY A 142 -14.72 14.96 3.51
N GLU A 143 -13.80 15.35 2.62
CA GLU A 143 -13.34 14.51 1.53
C GLU A 143 -12.35 13.44 2.03
N ILE A 144 -12.40 12.23 1.47
CA ILE A 144 -11.45 11.17 1.79
C ILE A 144 -10.08 11.52 1.20
N ILE A 145 -9.06 11.67 2.04
CA ILE A 145 -7.71 12.04 1.63
C ILE A 145 -6.68 10.93 1.80
N ALA A 146 -6.93 9.99 2.71
CA ALA A 146 -6.05 8.83 2.87
C ALA A 146 -6.78 7.62 3.49
N ILE A 147 -6.30 6.44 3.14
CA ILE A 147 -6.62 5.17 3.78
C ILE A 147 -5.35 4.62 4.42
N ARG A 148 -5.45 4.20 5.68
CA ARG A 148 -4.42 3.44 6.41
C ARG A 148 -5.02 2.11 6.85
N PHE A 149 -4.63 1.05 6.18
CA PHE A 149 -5.14 -0.28 6.47
C PHE A 149 -4.01 -1.31 6.34
N ASN A 150 -3.60 -1.88 7.46
CA ASN A 150 -2.57 -2.91 7.49
C ASN A 150 -2.67 -3.69 8.81
N ASN A 151 -3.32 -4.84 8.78
CA ASN A 151 -3.56 -5.67 9.96
C ASN A 151 -2.27 -6.25 10.60
N ARG A 152 -1.15 -6.29 9.87
CA ARG A 152 0.15 -6.76 10.40
C ARG A 152 0.87 -5.72 11.27
N SER A 153 0.54 -4.44 11.07
CA SER A 153 1.14 -3.32 11.78
C SER A 153 0.16 -2.61 12.72
N THR A 154 -1.08 -3.09 12.81
CA THR A 154 -2.06 -2.55 13.75
C THR A 154 -1.64 -2.88 15.17
N ALA A 155 -1.44 -1.86 15.98
CA ALA A 155 -1.21 -1.96 17.42
C ALA A 155 -2.56 -1.98 18.18
N PRO A 156 -2.56 -2.26 19.49
CA PRO A 156 -3.79 -2.26 20.28
C PRO A 156 -4.60 -0.97 20.14
N ILE A 157 -5.90 -1.12 19.93
CA ILE A 157 -6.84 0.00 19.79
C ILE A 157 -7.15 0.56 21.19
N THR A 158 -6.58 1.70 21.53
CA THR A 158 -6.71 2.34 22.84
C THR A 158 -7.36 3.73 22.81
N ASP A 159 -7.64 4.26 21.61
CA ASP A 159 -8.16 5.62 21.43
C ASP A 159 -9.69 5.65 21.21
N VAL A 160 -10.33 4.49 21.23
CA VAL A 160 -11.78 4.35 21.08
C VAL A 160 -12.40 4.25 22.48
N PRO A 161 -13.46 5.04 22.81
CA PRO A 161 -14.19 4.87 24.07
C PRO A 161 -14.74 3.45 24.20
N TYR A 162 -14.81 2.95 25.43
CA TYR A 162 -15.31 1.60 25.69
C TYR A 162 -16.72 1.36 25.13
N SER A 163 -17.60 2.38 25.19
CA SER A 163 -18.96 2.32 24.63
C SER A 163 -18.99 2.08 23.12
N ASP A 164 -17.97 2.49 22.40
CA ASP A 164 -17.93 2.45 20.94
C ASP A 164 -17.02 1.30 20.43
N MET A 165 -16.33 0.61 21.33
CA MET A 165 -15.29 -0.35 21.00
C MET A 165 -15.82 -1.53 20.18
N GLU A 166 -16.96 -2.11 20.54
CA GLU A 166 -17.58 -3.21 19.81
C GLU A 166 -17.96 -2.79 18.39
N ASN A 167 -18.62 -1.64 18.25
CA ASN A 167 -19.00 -1.10 16.95
C ASN A 167 -17.77 -0.72 16.10
N TYR A 168 -16.69 -0.25 16.72
CA TYR A 168 -15.44 0.03 16.02
C TYR A 168 -14.83 -1.25 15.43
N TYR A 169 -14.78 -2.34 16.18
CA TYR A 169 -14.29 -3.62 15.65
C TYR A 169 -15.23 -4.21 14.59
N ASN A 170 -16.53 -4.02 14.71
CA ASN A 170 -17.50 -4.38 13.68
C ASN A 170 -17.29 -3.58 12.40
N ALA A 171 -17.03 -2.28 12.52
CA ALA A 171 -16.70 -1.40 11.41
C ALA A 171 -15.37 -1.81 10.73
N TYR A 172 -14.34 -2.12 11.52
CA TYR A 172 -13.06 -2.61 11.01
C TYR A 172 -13.22 -3.92 10.23
N ARG A 173 -13.99 -4.87 10.77
CA ARG A 173 -14.28 -6.14 10.09
C ARG A 173 -15.02 -5.91 8.78
N GLU A 174 -16.09 -5.13 8.80
CA GLU A 174 -16.89 -4.82 7.60
C GLU A 174 -16.03 -4.15 6.51
N PHE A 175 -15.18 -3.20 6.90
CA PHE A 175 -14.26 -2.55 5.97
C PHE A 175 -13.25 -3.54 5.38
N SER A 176 -12.73 -4.45 6.21
CA SER A 176 -11.87 -5.54 5.75
C SER A 176 -12.57 -6.48 4.76
N GLU A 177 -13.83 -6.83 5.00
CA GLU A 177 -14.63 -7.67 4.12
C GLU A 177 -14.82 -7.00 2.75
N ILE A 178 -15.19 -5.72 2.72
CA ILE A 178 -15.32 -4.93 1.48
C ILE A 178 -13.99 -4.90 0.70
N ILE A 179 -12.87 -4.61 1.38
CA ILE A 179 -11.54 -4.57 0.75
C ILE A 179 -11.17 -5.93 0.13
N ASN A 180 -11.58 -7.04 0.74
CA ASN A 180 -11.22 -8.39 0.29
C ASN A 180 -12.24 -9.02 -0.68
N GLU A 181 -13.31 -8.32 -1.04
CA GLU A 181 -14.23 -8.81 -2.06
C GLU A 181 -13.53 -8.98 -3.42
N ARG A 182 -13.85 -10.09 -4.10
CA ARG A 182 -13.25 -10.38 -5.43
C ARG A 182 -13.54 -9.31 -6.47
N SER A 183 -14.71 -8.69 -6.42
CA SER A 183 -15.17 -7.64 -7.31
C SER A 183 -14.36 -6.34 -7.17
N MET A 184 -13.75 -6.11 -6.03
CA MET A 184 -12.93 -4.93 -5.74
C MET A 184 -11.50 -5.05 -6.28
N ALA A 185 -11.03 -6.25 -6.55
CA ALA A 185 -9.63 -6.49 -6.85
C ALA A 185 -9.33 -6.53 -8.36
N VAL A 186 -8.32 -5.80 -8.78
CA VAL A 186 -7.67 -5.99 -10.07
C VAL A 186 -6.46 -6.90 -9.88
N ASN A 187 -6.47 -8.05 -10.56
CA ASN A 187 -5.44 -9.08 -10.43
C ASN A 187 -4.54 -9.09 -11.67
N PHE A 188 -3.24 -9.21 -11.47
CA PHE A 188 -2.27 -9.31 -12.55
C PHE A 188 -0.97 -9.99 -12.08
N LYS A 189 -0.30 -10.67 -13.01
CA LYS A 189 1.03 -11.23 -12.78
C LYS A 189 2.08 -10.31 -13.40
N LEU A 190 3.12 -9.99 -12.64
CA LEU A 190 4.28 -9.25 -13.15
C LEU A 190 5.25 -10.20 -13.83
N LYS A 191 5.72 -9.83 -15.01
CA LYS A 191 6.83 -10.45 -15.72
C LYS A 191 8.13 -9.70 -15.42
N PRO A 192 9.31 -10.34 -15.61
CA PRO A 192 10.59 -9.63 -15.51
C PRO A 192 10.62 -8.41 -16.44
N GLY A 193 11.02 -7.25 -15.90
CA GLY A 193 11.00 -5.96 -16.59
C GLY A 193 9.65 -5.22 -16.52
N GLU A 194 8.70 -5.74 -15.74
CA GLU A 194 7.43 -5.07 -15.43
C GLU A 194 7.37 -4.62 -13.98
N GLY A 195 6.61 -3.59 -13.72
CA GLY A 195 6.35 -3.10 -12.38
C GLY A 195 4.97 -2.46 -12.26
N PHE A 196 4.63 -2.02 -11.07
CA PHE A 196 3.47 -1.15 -10.85
C PHE A 196 3.78 -0.08 -9.81
N ILE A 197 3.04 1.00 -9.90
CA ILE A 197 3.07 2.12 -8.98
C ILE A 197 1.68 2.28 -8.40
N VAL A 198 1.61 2.50 -7.09
CA VAL A 198 0.36 2.82 -6.39
C VAL A 198 0.50 4.11 -5.61
N ASP A 199 -0.59 4.88 -5.56
CA ASP A 199 -0.82 5.87 -4.51
C ASP A 199 -1.10 5.13 -3.21
N ASN A 200 -0.10 5.06 -2.35
CA ASN A 200 -0.13 4.30 -1.09
C ASN A 200 -1.07 4.92 -0.03
N THR A 201 -1.57 6.13 -0.29
CA THR A 201 -2.62 6.75 0.53
C THR A 201 -4.03 6.41 0.05
N ARG A 202 -4.17 5.74 -1.11
CA ARG A 202 -5.46 5.38 -1.70
C ARG A 202 -5.58 3.90 -2.04
N VAL A 203 -4.56 3.33 -2.67
CA VAL A 203 -4.64 1.99 -3.25
C VAL A 203 -3.95 0.99 -2.33
N LEU A 204 -4.72 -0.01 -1.89
CA LEU A 204 -4.17 -1.16 -1.20
C LEU A 204 -3.62 -2.16 -2.21
N HIS A 205 -2.54 -2.82 -1.83
CA HIS A 205 -1.97 -3.89 -2.64
C HIS A 205 -1.84 -5.18 -1.84
N SER A 206 -1.83 -6.30 -2.56
CA SER A 206 -1.73 -7.63 -1.99
C SER A 206 -1.04 -8.60 -2.94
N ARG A 207 -0.79 -9.80 -2.46
CA ARG A 207 -0.15 -10.86 -3.24
C ARG A 207 -0.79 -12.19 -2.88
N SER A 208 -1.14 -12.99 -3.90
CA SER A 208 -1.51 -14.38 -3.65
C SER A 208 -0.29 -15.19 -3.18
N GLU A 209 -0.52 -16.29 -2.50
CA GLU A 209 0.52 -17.28 -2.22
C GLU A 209 1.14 -17.80 -3.52
N TYR A 210 2.35 -18.32 -3.42
CA TYR A 210 3.03 -18.94 -4.55
C TYR A 210 3.79 -20.20 -4.15
N SER A 211 3.97 -21.12 -5.11
CA SER A 211 4.71 -22.35 -4.88
C SER A 211 6.19 -22.08 -4.65
N GLY A 212 6.85 -22.88 -3.82
CA GLY A 212 8.28 -22.81 -3.54
C GLY A 212 9.18 -23.19 -4.71
N LEU A 213 8.63 -23.67 -5.84
CA LEU A 213 9.38 -23.97 -7.06
C LEU A 213 9.46 -22.72 -7.93
N GLY A 214 10.68 -22.32 -8.27
CA GLY A 214 10.97 -21.14 -9.09
C GLY A 214 11.45 -19.93 -8.29
N ASN A 215 11.94 -18.92 -9.01
CA ASN A 215 12.48 -17.71 -8.46
C ASN A 215 11.46 -16.57 -8.56
N ARG A 216 11.26 -15.85 -7.45
CA ARG A 216 10.50 -14.61 -7.40
C ARG A 216 11.33 -13.54 -6.72
N TRP A 217 11.73 -12.54 -7.51
CA TRP A 217 12.51 -11.42 -7.02
C TRP A 217 11.92 -10.12 -7.55
N LEU A 218 11.36 -9.33 -6.65
CA LEU A 218 10.94 -7.97 -6.89
C LEU A 218 11.80 -7.01 -6.10
N GLN A 219 11.86 -5.78 -6.56
CA GLN A 219 12.37 -4.66 -5.78
C GLN A 219 11.24 -3.70 -5.48
N GLY A 220 11.30 -3.08 -4.30
CA GLY A 220 10.36 -2.06 -3.85
C GLY A 220 11.10 -0.76 -3.50
N CYS A 221 10.47 0.38 -3.78
CA CYS A 221 10.92 1.68 -3.27
C CYS A 221 9.72 2.59 -3.03
N TYR A 222 9.98 3.68 -2.34
CA TYR A 222 8.99 4.71 -2.05
C TYR A 222 9.38 6.02 -2.72
N VAL A 223 8.38 6.78 -3.17
CA VAL A 223 8.49 8.16 -3.65
C VAL A 223 7.32 8.97 -3.09
N ASP A 224 7.37 10.29 -3.18
CA ASP A 224 6.29 11.12 -2.68
C ASP A 224 5.43 11.69 -3.83
N LYS A 225 4.12 11.82 -3.58
CA LYS A 225 3.08 12.18 -4.55
C LYS A 225 3.25 13.59 -5.11
N ASP A 226 3.86 14.49 -4.34
CA ASP A 226 4.16 15.85 -4.78
C ASP A 226 5.09 15.87 -6.01
N GLY A 227 6.03 14.92 -6.10
CA GLY A 227 6.88 14.74 -7.29
C GLY A 227 6.05 14.42 -8.54
N LEU A 228 5.08 13.50 -8.42
CA LEU A 228 4.15 13.18 -9.51
C LEU A 228 3.33 14.41 -9.93
N LEU A 229 2.73 15.12 -8.97
CA LEU A 229 1.89 16.29 -9.22
C LEU A 229 2.69 17.41 -9.88
N SER A 230 3.90 17.68 -9.38
CA SER A 230 4.83 18.64 -9.96
C SER A 230 5.17 18.28 -11.42
N LYS A 231 5.44 16.99 -11.69
CA LYS A 231 5.78 16.52 -13.03
C LYS A 231 4.62 16.67 -14.00
N ILE A 232 3.39 16.33 -13.57
CA ILE A 232 2.18 16.51 -14.37
C ILE A 232 1.98 18.01 -14.70
N SER A 233 2.08 18.87 -13.69
CA SER A 233 1.92 20.32 -13.87
C SER A 233 2.95 20.91 -14.85
N THR A 234 4.21 20.50 -14.74
CA THR A 234 5.28 21.00 -15.62
C THR A 234 5.14 20.51 -17.06
N LEU A 235 4.64 19.29 -17.26
CA LEU A 235 4.37 18.75 -18.58
C LEU A 235 3.16 19.40 -19.25
N SER A 236 2.12 19.71 -18.48
CA SER A 236 0.91 20.39 -18.98
C SER A 236 1.16 21.84 -19.41
N LYS A 237 2.21 22.50 -18.90
CA LYS A 237 2.61 23.86 -19.29
C LYS A 237 3.46 23.91 -20.58
N LYS A 238 3.90 22.74 -21.08
CA LYS A 238 4.71 22.65 -22.30
C LYS A 238 3.89 22.33 -23.56
N VAL A 239 2.58 22.18 -23.42
CA VAL A 239 1.59 21.99 -24.48
C VAL A 239 0.77 23.27 -24.61
#